data_695e6fc615b78eb0896a7aa814c61c36
#
_entry.id   695e6fc615b78eb0896a7aa814c61c36
#
_cell.length_a   1.000
_cell.length_b   1.000
_cell.length_c   1.000
_cell.angle_alpha   90.00
_cell.angle_beta   90.00
_cell.angle_gamma   90.00
#
_symmetry.space_group_name_H-M   'P 1'
#
loop_
_entity.id
_entity.type
_entity.pdbx_description
1 polymer ?
#
loop_
_entity_poly.entity_id
_entity_poly.type
_entity_poly.pdbx_seq_one_letter_code
_entity_poly.pdbx_strand_id
1 'polypeptide(L)' 'MRLTAMSNEVFEYVRNNGGKVSIEELTNVTGRGARSVGANVTDLKKKGLAERVKEKVEDKEVTYVVLTEAGQTFTPSED' A
#
# COMPACT_ATOMS: atom_id res chain seq x y z
N MET A 1 14.15 -10.03 0.30
CA MET A 1 12.72 -10.18 -0.02
C MET A 1 12.41 -9.43 -1.31
N ARG A 2 11.63 -10.04 -2.16
CA ARG A 2 11.33 -9.47 -3.47
C ARG A 2 9.83 -9.24 -3.64
N LEU A 3 9.46 -8.08 -4.17
CA LEU A 3 8.07 -7.76 -4.47
C LEU A 3 7.77 -7.98 -5.95
N THR A 4 6.54 -8.35 -6.26
CA THR A 4 6.10 -8.36 -7.65
C THR A 4 6.08 -6.92 -8.16
N ALA A 5 6.08 -6.74 -9.48
CA ALA A 5 6.07 -5.40 -10.06
C ALA A 5 4.86 -4.58 -9.57
N MET A 6 3.69 -5.21 -9.47
CA MET A 6 2.48 -4.52 -9.02
C MET A 6 2.52 -4.17 -7.54
N SER A 7 2.96 -5.11 -6.69
CA SER A 7 3.09 -4.83 -5.27
C SER A 7 4.14 -3.76 -5.02
N ASN A 8 5.23 -3.78 -5.78
CA ASN A 8 6.28 -2.78 -5.66
C ASN A 8 5.78 -1.38 -6.05
N GLU A 9 4.95 -1.30 -7.08
CA GLU A 9 4.35 -0.03 -7.50
C GLU A 9 3.54 0.59 -6.37
N VAL A 10 2.70 -0.22 -5.72
CA VAL A 10 1.90 0.24 -4.58
C VAL A 10 2.80 0.65 -3.42
N PHE A 11 3.78 -0.19 -3.10
CA PHE A 11 4.70 0.08 -2.00
C PHE A 11 5.47 1.40 -2.21
N GLU A 12 6.03 1.59 -3.40
CA GLU A 12 6.80 2.80 -3.72
C GLU A 12 5.93 4.05 -3.65
N TYR A 13 4.71 3.96 -4.16
CA TYR A 13 3.82 5.12 -4.12
C TYR A 13 3.50 5.52 -2.67
N VAL A 14 3.18 4.54 -1.83
CA VAL A 14 2.86 4.82 -0.42
C VAL A 14 4.07 5.41 0.28
N ARG A 15 5.25 4.82 0.06
CA ARG A 15 6.47 5.31 0.68
C ARG A 15 6.78 6.75 0.27
N ASN A 16 6.63 7.07 -1.00
CA ASN A 16 6.94 8.39 -1.53
C ASN A 16 5.89 9.44 -1.15
N ASN A 17 4.79 9.02 -0.55
CA ASN A 17 3.70 9.91 -0.16
C ASN A 17 3.46 9.89 1.36
N GLY A 18 4.53 9.78 2.13
CA GLY A 18 4.46 9.90 3.58
C GLY A 18 4.15 8.62 4.34
N GLY A 19 4.07 7.50 3.65
CA GLY A 19 3.84 6.22 4.30
C GLY A 19 2.38 5.92 4.66
N LYS A 20 1.44 6.74 4.20
CA LYS A 20 0.01 6.56 4.44
C LYS A 20 -0.78 7.09 3.25
N VAL A 21 -1.47 6.21 2.55
CA VAL A 21 -2.24 6.56 1.34
C VAL A 21 -3.54 5.75 1.35
N SER A 22 -4.64 6.35 0.93
CA SER A 22 -5.91 5.65 0.86
C SER A 22 -5.93 4.64 -0.28
N ILE A 23 -6.73 3.59 -0.13
CA ILE A 23 -6.95 2.61 -1.20
C ILE A 23 -7.51 3.31 -2.44
N GLU A 24 -8.44 4.26 -2.24
CA GLU A 24 -9.03 5.00 -3.34
C GLU A 24 -7.97 5.74 -4.14
N GLU A 25 -7.05 6.40 -3.47
CA GLU A 25 -5.96 7.09 -4.16
C GLU A 25 -5.11 6.12 -4.96
N LEU A 26 -4.82 4.95 -4.39
CA LEU A 26 -4.04 3.93 -5.09
C LEU A 26 -4.75 3.42 -6.35
N THR A 27 -6.08 3.26 -6.30
CA THR A 27 -6.81 2.88 -7.51
C THR A 27 -6.71 3.94 -8.58
N ASN A 28 -6.75 5.22 -8.18
CA ASN A 28 -6.67 6.32 -9.14
C ASN A 28 -5.29 6.42 -9.79
N VAL A 29 -4.22 6.33 -9.02
CA VAL A 29 -2.87 6.51 -9.56
C VAL A 29 -2.35 5.29 -10.31
N THR A 30 -2.81 4.09 -9.96
CA THR A 30 -2.38 2.87 -10.66
C THR A 30 -3.27 2.55 -11.85
N GLY A 31 -4.47 3.13 -11.92
CA GLY A 31 -5.46 2.80 -12.94
C GLY A 31 -6.05 1.42 -12.78
N ARG A 32 -5.88 0.79 -11.62
CA ARG A 32 -6.39 -0.56 -11.35
C ARG A 32 -7.52 -0.50 -10.34
N GLY A 33 -8.40 -1.51 -10.36
CA GLY A 33 -9.53 -1.57 -9.46
C GLY A 33 -9.15 -1.86 -8.02
N ALA A 34 -10.08 -1.62 -7.11
CA ALA A 34 -9.85 -1.83 -5.68
C ALA A 34 -9.48 -3.28 -5.34
N ARG A 35 -10.02 -4.25 -6.09
CA ARG A 35 -9.71 -5.66 -5.88
C ARG A 35 -8.23 -5.94 -6.18
N SER A 36 -7.72 -5.42 -7.28
CA SER A 36 -6.33 -5.61 -7.68
C SER A 36 -5.39 -4.93 -6.70
N VAL A 37 -5.66 -3.68 -6.37
CA VAL A 37 -4.87 -2.93 -5.40
C VAL A 37 -4.93 -3.62 -4.03
N GLY A 38 -6.12 -4.07 -3.62
CA GLY A 38 -6.30 -4.79 -2.37
C GLY A 38 -5.45 -6.04 -2.27
N ALA A 39 -5.33 -6.79 -3.39
CA ALA A 39 -4.47 -7.98 -3.41
C ALA A 39 -3.01 -7.61 -3.19
N ASN A 40 -2.55 -6.51 -3.79
CA ASN A 40 -1.19 -6.03 -3.60
C ASN A 40 -0.94 -5.60 -2.15
N VAL A 41 -1.92 -4.92 -1.55
CA VAL A 41 -1.83 -4.50 -0.15
C VAL A 41 -1.78 -5.73 0.77
N THR A 42 -2.59 -6.75 0.47
CA THR A 42 -2.57 -8.00 1.23
C THR A 42 -1.19 -8.67 1.16
N ASP A 43 -0.56 -8.64 -0.03
CA ASP A 43 0.77 -9.17 -0.20
C ASP A 43 1.79 -8.41 0.67
N LEU A 44 1.72 -7.09 0.67
CA LEU A 44 2.60 -6.27 1.51
C LEU A 44 2.35 -6.54 2.99
N LYS A 45 1.09 -6.72 3.38
CA LYS A 45 0.75 -7.03 4.77
C LYS A 45 1.33 -8.37 5.20
N LYS A 46 1.24 -9.38 4.35
CA LYS A 46 1.80 -10.71 4.65
C LYS A 46 3.31 -10.64 4.83
N LYS A 47 3.96 -9.72 4.15
CA LYS A 47 5.41 -9.53 4.27
C LYS A 47 5.80 -8.60 5.41
N GLY A 48 4.82 -8.09 6.14
CA GLY A 48 5.07 -7.22 7.29
C GLY A 48 5.45 -5.79 6.92
N LEU A 49 5.23 -5.38 5.66
CA LEU A 49 5.65 -4.07 5.17
C LEU A 49 4.57 -3.00 5.28
N ALA A 50 3.31 -3.40 5.33
CA ALA A 50 2.20 -2.46 5.39
C ALA A 50 1.02 -3.04 6.15
N GLU A 51 0.10 -2.17 6.55
CA GLU A 51 -1.14 -2.56 7.19
C GLU A 51 -2.29 -1.73 6.66
N ARG A 52 -3.51 -2.26 6.82
CA ARG A 52 -4.72 -1.52 6.52
C ARG A 52 -5.22 -0.86 7.80
N VAL A 53 -5.53 0.43 7.71
CA VAL A 53 -6.11 1.19 8.81
C VAL A 53 -7.38 1.84 8.31
N LYS A 54 -8.49 1.63 9.01
CA LYS A 54 -9.75 2.25 8.66
C LYS A 54 -9.95 3.49 9.53
N GLU A 55 -10.29 4.60 8.90
CA GLU A 55 -10.56 5.85 9.58
C GLU A 55 -11.86 6.44 9.07
N LYS A 56 -12.54 7.16 9.92
CA LYS A 56 -13.76 7.84 9.53
C LYS A 56 -13.43 9.29 9.20
N VAL A 57 -13.66 9.68 7.96
CA VAL A 57 -13.39 11.03 7.47
C VAL A 57 -14.70 11.59 6.92
N GLU A 58 -15.21 12.67 7.55
CA GLU A 58 -16.46 13.31 7.14
C GLU A 58 -17.60 12.32 6.96
N ASP A 59 -17.80 11.46 7.98
CA ASP A 59 -18.84 10.43 8.02
C ASP A 59 -18.67 9.31 7.01
N LYS A 60 -17.52 9.24 6.33
CA LYS A 60 -17.20 8.15 5.41
C LYS A 60 -16.07 7.31 5.98
N GLU A 61 -16.20 6.00 5.85
CA GLU A 61 -15.13 5.10 6.24
C GLU A 61 -14.11 5.03 5.10
N VAL A 62 -12.86 5.39 5.40
CA VAL A 62 -11.77 5.37 4.43
C VAL A 62 -10.74 4.36 4.89
N THR A 63 -10.32 3.49 3.98
CA THR A 63 -9.27 2.52 4.26
C THR A 63 -7.94 3.06 3.76
N TYR A 64 -6.97 3.16 4.66
CA TYR A 64 -5.62 3.60 4.33
C TYR A 64 -4.66 2.42 4.34
N VAL A 65 -3.66 2.53 3.49
CA VAL A 65 -2.49 1.64 3.53
C VAL A 65 -1.39 2.41 4.24
N VAL A 66 -0.90 1.86 5.34
CA VAL A 66 0.11 2.50 6.17
C VAL A 66 1.34 1.60 6.21
N LEU A 67 2.50 2.14 5.89
CA LEU A 67 3.73 1.37 5.98
C LEU A 67 4.08 1.14 7.44
N THR A 68 4.52 -0.08 7.73
CA THR A 68 5.08 -0.41 9.05
C THR A 68 6.49 0.16 9.14
N GLU A 69 7.09 0.10 10.32
CA GLU A 69 8.48 0.50 10.47
C GLU A 69 9.38 -0.30 9.52
N ALA A 70 9.13 -1.60 9.40
CA ALA A 70 9.86 -2.45 8.46
C ALA A 70 9.65 -1.98 7.01
N GLY A 71 8.41 -1.57 6.67
CA GLY A 71 8.11 -1.07 5.33
C GLY A 71 8.83 0.23 5.01
N GLN A 72 8.98 1.10 6.00
CA GLN A 72 9.63 2.39 5.78
C GLN A 72 11.13 2.25 5.50
N THR A 73 11.76 1.24 6.05
CA THR A 73 13.19 1.00 5.88
C THR A 73 13.51 -0.05 4.82
N PHE A 74 12.49 -0.75 4.33
CA PHE A 74 12.68 -1.81 3.35
C PHE A 74 13.14 -1.28 2.00
N THR A 75 14.13 -1.94 1.41
CA THR A 75 14.56 -1.66 0.04
C THR A 75 14.29 -2.91 -0.79
N PRO A 76 13.39 -2.83 -1.80
CA PRO A 76 13.10 -4.00 -2.63
C PRO A 76 14.35 -4.51 -3.34
N SER A 77 14.48 -5.83 -3.38
CA SER A 77 15.55 -6.48 -4.11
C SER A 77 15.23 -6.49 -5.60
N GLU A 78 16.23 -6.31 -6.43
CA GLU A 78 16.08 -6.38 -7.88
C GLU A 78 16.41 -7.76 -8.45
N ASP A 79 16.79 -8.68 -7.61
CA ASP A 79 17.19 -10.03 -8.03
C ASP A 79 16.03 -10.80 -8.67
#